data_dce092cb1a3c401536092439c7cbb05c
#
_entry.id   dce092cb1a3c401536092439c7cbb05c
#
_cell.length_a   1.000
_cell.length_b   1.000
_cell.length_c   1.000
_cell.angle_alpha   90.00
_cell.angle_beta   90.00
_cell.angle_gamma   90.00
#
_symmetry.space_group_name_H-M   'P 1'
#
loop_
_entity.id
_entity.type
_entity.pdbx_description
1 polymer ?
#
loop_
_entity_poly.entity_id
_entity_poly.type
_entity_poly.pdbx_seq_one_letter_code
_entity_poly.pdbx_strand_id
1 'polypeptide(L)'
;SFTKNILILLVTHMIVKIIGVVNKIYLTNREGFGDEGNAIYSSAFQIYALFLTICSIGIPNAVSKLVSERLAIGDSKGAHKVFKIAVIAFGALGFTCSIILFTCAHNISHNWFQIPEAELSLVALSPSIFFVSITAVVRGYFNGRENISAGANSQTIEQIFRTVITIILIEVISRSTGTDTRIMAAGAAIATTMSEIICFTYLFKYYKSASREIANEMKNSLNYKYRGIRKTISDILAVSIPMSIGPILAGINKNIDSMTIVRGLKNFMTDSSAKLEYGMLVGKIDTLVVFPLSFNAAFTSTLIPMVAAAKASNNFAPVQRKIKFSLLTALLIGIPCTVGMMLFAKPILELLFPNQPDGANLLQISAISITFMMLSQNVNAILQGLGKTIIPTIGLIVGMAIKLALNLILVPINPNVFFLGGTNGAAFATVSSNIVMFVISGMFLKKFIKVGIQKRQIIKIVLATVMMAICTIFIYNSFLCIISSKLCIILALVFAVAIYLV
;
A
#
# COMPACT_ATOMS: atom_id res chain seq x y z
N SER A 1 1.21 25.99 9.58
CA SER A 1 -0.21 25.85 9.49
C SER A 1 -0.63 24.41 9.17
N PHE A 2 -1.46 23.84 10.00
CA PHE A 2 -1.89 22.44 9.99
C PHE A 2 -2.49 21.99 8.63
N THR A 3 -3.36 22.83 8.03
CA THR A 3 -3.95 22.56 6.70
C THR A 3 -2.93 22.46 5.58
N LYS A 4 -1.89 23.30 5.58
CA LYS A 4 -0.81 23.26 4.58
C LYS A 4 -0.04 21.93 4.67
N ASN A 5 0.27 21.47 5.89
CA ASN A 5 0.99 20.22 6.11
C ASN A 5 0.18 18.99 5.65
N ILE A 6 -1.13 18.98 5.88
CA ILE A 6 -2.02 17.93 5.37
C ILE A 6 -2.03 17.94 3.85
N LEU A 7 -2.18 19.10 3.22
CA LEU A 7 -2.19 19.22 1.76
C LEU A 7 -0.89 18.71 1.14
N ILE A 8 0.27 19.07 1.71
CA ILE A 8 1.58 18.58 1.27
C ILE A 8 1.62 17.05 1.31
N LEU A 9 1.21 16.43 2.42
CA LEU A 9 1.19 14.97 2.54
C LEU A 9 0.27 14.32 1.49
N LEU A 10 -0.93 14.87 1.27
CA LEU A 10 -1.88 14.34 0.29
C LEU A 10 -1.32 14.38 -1.12
N VAL A 11 -0.80 15.54 -1.54
CA VAL A 11 -0.19 15.71 -2.86
C VAL A 11 1.01 14.78 -3.02
N THR A 12 1.88 14.68 -2.01
CA THR A 12 3.02 13.77 -2.00
C THR A 12 2.58 12.32 -2.19
N HIS A 13 1.60 11.85 -1.43
CA HIS A 13 1.11 10.46 -1.55
C HIS A 13 0.51 10.18 -2.92
N MET A 14 -0.21 11.13 -3.52
CA MET A 14 -0.75 10.98 -4.87
C MET A 14 0.37 10.89 -5.92
N ILE A 15 1.35 11.79 -5.87
CA ILE A 15 2.50 11.79 -6.79
C ILE A 15 3.26 10.46 -6.69
N VAL A 16 3.58 10.01 -5.48
CA VAL A 16 4.28 8.74 -5.24
C VAL A 16 3.51 7.56 -5.84
N LYS A 17 2.18 7.54 -5.71
CA LYS A 17 1.34 6.47 -6.27
C LYS A 17 1.29 6.50 -7.79
N ILE A 18 1.16 7.68 -8.39
CA ILE A 18 1.16 7.83 -9.86
C ILE A 18 2.50 7.36 -10.43
N ILE A 19 3.62 7.80 -9.87
CA ILE A 19 4.95 7.37 -10.29
C ILE A 19 5.11 5.85 -10.13
N GLY A 20 4.58 5.26 -9.04
CA GLY A 20 4.59 3.82 -8.84
C GLY A 20 3.81 3.04 -9.90
N VAL A 21 2.64 3.54 -10.30
CA VAL A 21 1.84 2.94 -11.40
C VAL A 21 2.58 3.04 -12.73
N VAL A 22 3.16 4.20 -13.04
CA VAL A 22 3.97 4.41 -14.26
C VAL A 22 5.15 3.42 -14.31
N ASN A 23 5.87 3.27 -13.20
CA ASN A 23 6.95 2.28 -13.10
C ASN A 23 6.45 0.84 -13.35
N LYS A 24 5.28 0.50 -12.81
CA LYS A 24 4.69 -0.83 -13.00
C LYS A 24 4.25 -1.08 -14.44
N ILE A 25 3.64 -0.07 -15.09
CA ILE A 25 3.28 -0.12 -16.50
C ILE A 25 4.54 -0.33 -17.37
N TYR A 26 5.62 0.44 -17.10
CA TYR A 26 6.88 0.27 -17.82
C TYR A 26 7.44 -1.15 -17.68
N LEU A 27 7.58 -1.66 -16.46
CA LEU A 27 8.12 -3.00 -16.18
C LEU A 27 7.30 -4.10 -16.88
N THR A 28 5.98 -4.05 -16.77
CA THR A 28 5.10 -5.09 -17.34
C THR A 28 5.16 -5.09 -18.88
N ASN A 29 5.32 -3.92 -19.51
CA ASN A 29 5.39 -3.82 -20.96
C ASN A 29 6.82 -4.08 -21.52
N ARG A 30 7.84 -4.19 -20.65
CA ARG A 30 9.21 -4.40 -21.09
C ARG A 30 9.42 -5.87 -21.48
N GLU A 31 9.91 -6.08 -22.69
CA GLU A 31 10.31 -7.40 -23.20
C GLU A 31 11.35 -8.04 -22.27
N GLY A 32 11.17 -9.32 -21.95
CA GLY A 32 12.00 -10.07 -21.01
C GLY A 32 11.63 -9.87 -19.53
N PHE A 33 10.79 -8.88 -19.18
CA PHE A 33 10.25 -8.74 -17.81
C PHE A 33 8.81 -9.28 -17.75
N GLY A 34 7.85 -8.59 -18.33
CA GLY A 34 6.47 -9.03 -18.47
C GLY A 34 5.79 -9.46 -17.16
N ASP A 35 4.84 -10.39 -17.28
CA ASP A 35 4.14 -10.96 -16.12
C ASP A 35 5.03 -11.93 -15.33
N GLU A 36 5.96 -12.62 -15.95
CA GLU A 36 6.93 -13.48 -15.24
C GLU A 36 7.87 -12.66 -14.35
N GLY A 37 8.43 -11.57 -14.86
CA GLY A 37 9.23 -10.65 -14.06
C GLY A 37 8.44 -10.02 -12.91
N ASN A 38 7.15 -9.76 -13.15
CA ASN A 38 6.24 -9.33 -12.10
C ASN A 38 6.06 -10.40 -11.00
N ALA A 39 5.96 -11.68 -11.34
CA ALA A 39 5.88 -12.77 -10.36
C ALA A 39 7.13 -12.80 -9.49
N ILE A 40 8.31 -12.80 -10.11
CA ILE A 40 9.61 -12.86 -9.43
C ILE A 40 9.81 -11.65 -8.52
N TYR A 41 9.68 -10.44 -9.07
CA TYR A 41 9.90 -9.20 -8.32
C TYR A 41 8.86 -8.99 -7.23
N SER A 42 7.55 -9.21 -7.52
CA SER A 42 6.50 -8.94 -6.55
C SER A 42 6.48 -9.93 -5.39
N SER A 43 6.82 -11.21 -5.60
CA SER A 43 6.97 -12.19 -4.51
C SER A 43 8.09 -11.77 -3.55
N ALA A 44 9.26 -11.40 -4.08
CA ALA A 44 10.37 -10.89 -3.27
C ALA A 44 9.99 -9.59 -2.54
N PHE A 45 9.33 -8.66 -3.25
CA PHE A 45 8.92 -7.38 -2.70
C PHE A 45 7.87 -7.50 -1.60
N GLN A 46 6.96 -8.49 -1.64
CA GLN A 46 5.95 -8.70 -0.59
C GLN A 46 6.57 -9.13 0.74
N ILE A 47 7.56 -10.04 0.72
CA ILE A 47 8.33 -10.39 1.94
C ILE A 47 9.14 -9.21 2.44
N TYR A 48 9.85 -8.53 1.54
CA TYR A 48 10.57 -7.31 1.89
C TYR A 48 9.62 -6.28 2.54
N ALA A 49 8.43 -6.06 1.98
CA ALA A 49 7.43 -5.15 2.53
C ALA A 49 6.92 -5.57 3.92
N LEU A 50 6.88 -6.87 4.23
CA LEU A 50 6.56 -7.35 5.56
C LEU A 50 7.66 -6.96 6.57
N PHE A 51 8.93 -7.21 6.25
CA PHE A 51 10.07 -6.78 7.09
C PHE A 51 10.12 -5.24 7.23
N LEU A 52 9.89 -4.53 6.13
CA LEU A 52 9.79 -3.08 6.12
C LEU A 52 8.67 -2.59 7.06
N THR A 53 7.52 -3.25 7.07
CA THR A 53 6.41 -2.91 7.96
C THR A 53 6.80 -3.06 9.44
N ILE A 54 7.49 -4.13 9.79
CA ILE A 54 8.00 -4.37 11.15
C ILE A 54 8.97 -3.27 11.57
N CYS A 55 9.86 -2.85 10.65
CA CYS A 55 10.94 -1.91 10.93
C CYS A 55 10.58 -0.43 10.75
N SER A 56 9.47 -0.08 10.05
CA SER A 56 9.26 1.31 9.62
C SER A 56 7.88 1.92 9.90
N ILE A 57 6.83 1.17 10.17
CA ILE A 57 5.47 1.78 10.26
C ILE A 57 5.17 2.35 11.64
N GLY A 58 5.37 1.59 12.71
CA GLY A 58 5.09 2.06 14.07
C GLY A 58 6.13 3.03 14.63
N ILE A 59 7.36 2.90 14.15
CA ILE A 59 8.54 3.62 14.68
C ILE A 59 8.46 5.15 14.47
N PRO A 60 8.16 5.68 13.27
CA PRO A 60 8.06 7.12 13.09
C PRO A 60 7.02 7.77 13.99
N ASN A 61 5.88 7.11 14.17
CA ASN A 61 4.79 7.62 15.01
C ASN A 61 5.17 7.62 16.49
N ALA A 62 5.85 6.57 16.97
CA ALA A 62 6.32 6.48 18.34
C ALA A 62 7.41 7.52 18.64
N VAL A 63 8.40 7.65 17.75
CA VAL A 63 9.48 8.64 17.88
C VAL A 63 8.89 10.05 17.80
N SER A 64 8.00 10.33 16.85
CA SER A 64 7.33 11.61 16.70
C SER A 64 6.60 12.02 17.96
N LYS A 65 5.81 11.11 18.54
CA LYS A 65 5.08 11.33 19.78
C LYS A 65 6.02 11.68 20.94
N LEU A 66 7.02 10.83 21.20
CA LEU A 66 7.94 11.02 22.32
C LEU A 66 8.83 12.27 22.17
N VAL A 67 9.23 12.59 20.94
CA VAL A 67 9.99 13.83 20.64
C VAL A 67 9.11 15.04 20.88
N SER A 68 7.87 15.07 20.37
CA SER A 68 6.98 16.21 20.55
C SER A 68 6.59 16.42 22.01
N GLU A 69 6.35 15.35 22.78
CA GLU A 69 6.08 15.42 24.23
C GLU A 69 7.26 16.08 24.98
N ARG A 70 8.50 15.74 24.60
CA ARG A 70 9.70 16.34 25.22
C ARG A 70 9.90 17.81 24.84
N LEU A 71 9.71 18.13 23.57
CA LEU A 71 9.81 19.51 23.09
C LEU A 71 8.75 20.41 23.72
N ALA A 72 7.52 19.92 23.91
CA ALA A 72 6.43 20.66 24.53
C ALA A 72 6.70 21.11 25.97
N ILE A 73 7.54 20.36 26.71
CA ILE A 73 7.98 20.75 28.06
C ILE A 73 9.34 21.46 28.09
N GLY A 74 9.91 21.80 26.93
CA GLY A 74 11.22 22.47 26.82
C GLY A 74 12.45 21.56 27.00
N ASP A 75 12.27 20.22 26.99
CA ASP A 75 13.35 19.23 27.13
C ASP A 75 13.93 18.83 25.76
N SER A 76 14.61 19.78 25.10
CA SER A 76 15.24 19.52 23.77
C SER A 76 16.37 18.49 23.85
N LYS A 77 17.10 18.43 24.98
CA LYS A 77 18.13 17.40 25.24
C LYS A 77 17.50 16.01 25.29
N GLY A 78 16.38 15.86 26.01
CA GLY A 78 15.63 14.61 26.11
C GLY A 78 15.07 14.17 24.77
N ALA A 79 14.51 15.08 23.97
CA ALA A 79 14.03 14.81 22.61
C ALA A 79 15.14 14.27 21.70
N HIS A 80 16.32 14.91 21.71
CA HIS A 80 17.47 14.46 20.92
C HIS A 80 18.04 13.12 21.41
N LYS A 81 17.96 12.84 22.71
CA LYS A 81 18.37 11.57 23.29
C LYS A 81 17.43 10.42 22.89
N VAL A 82 16.12 10.65 22.86
CA VAL A 82 15.13 9.72 22.31
C VAL A 82 15.50 9.38 20.87
N PHE A 83 15.81 10.38 20.05
CA PHE A 83 16.23 10.18 18.67
C PHE A 83 17.49 9.31 18.56
N LYS A 84 18.56 9.60 19.29
CA LYS A 84 19.81 8.81 19.26
C LYS A 84 19.59 7.36 19.69
N ILE A 85 18.83 7.14 20.76
CA ILE A 85 18.52 5.78 21.24
C ILE A 85 17.70 5.04 20.17
N ALA A 86 16.71 5.70 19.55
CA ALA A 86 15.91 5.12 18.49
C ALA A 86 16.76 4.74 17.26
N VAL A 87 17.67 5.60 16.81
CA VAL A 87 18.59 5.31 15.68
C VAL A 87 19.42 4.05 15.95
N ILE A 88 19.99 3.93 17.14
CA ILE A 88 20.81 2.75 17.50
C ILE A 88 19.94 1.49 17.60
N ALA A 89 18.83 1.56 18.34
CA ALA A 89 17.98 0.40 18.58
C ALA A 89 17.33 -0.13 17.30
N PHE A 90 16.76 0.77 16.49
CA PHE A 90 16.08 0.37 15.25
C PHE A 90 17.04 0.19 14.08
N GLY A 91 18.21 0.84 14.09
CA GLY A 91 19.30 0.50 13.18
C GLY A 91 19.79 -0.94 13.42
N ALA A 92 19.99 -1.34 14.68
CA ALA A 92 20.32 -2.73 15.02
C ALA A 92 19.22 -3.72 14.62
N LEU A 93 17.94 -3.38 14.87
CA LEU A 93 16.81 -4.20 14.44
C LEU A 93 16.79 -4.34 12.91
N GLY A 94 16.91 -3.24 12.16
CA GLY A 94 16.95 -3.26 10.71
C GLY A 94 18.11 -4.06 10.15
N PHE A 95 19.30 -3.96 10.77
CA PHE A 95 20.46 -4.76 10.41
C PHE A 95 20.23 -6.25 10.64
N THR A 96 19.64 -6.62 11.77
CA THR A 96 19.29 -8.01 12.07
C THR A 96 18.25 -8.54 11.07
N CYS A 97 17.20 -7.78 10.78
CA CYS A 97 16.20 -8.16 9.79
C CYS A 97 16.80 -8.28 8.37
N SER A 98 17.74 -7.42 8.01
CA SER A 98 18.48 -7.48 6.75
C SER A 98 19.27 -8.79 6.63
N ILE A 99 20.01 -9.19 7.69
CA ILE A 99 20.74 -10.46 7.73
C ILE A 99 19.78 -11.64 7.65
N ILE A 100 18.68 -11.61 8.40
CA ILE A 100 17.67 -12.69 8.37
C ILE A 100 17.13 -12.85 6.95
N LEU A 101 16.72 -11.75 6.29
CA LEU A 101 16.20 -11.83 4.93
C LEU A 101 17.27 -12.36 3.94
N PHE A 102 18.52 -11.90 4.09
CA PHE A 102 19.64 -12.35 3.25
C PHE A 102 19.87 -13.86 3.39
N THR A 103 19.99 -14.35 4.64
CA THR A 103 20.27 -15.78 4.91
C THR A 103 19.09 -16.69 4.61
N CYS A 104 17.86 -16.22 4.79
CA CYS A 104 16.65 -16.98 4.51
C CYS A 104 16.17 -16.88 3.05
N ALA A 105 16.80 -16.06 2.19
CA ALA A 105 16.36 -15.81 0.82
C ALA A 105 16.17 -17.11 0.02
N HIS A 106 17.11 -18.05 0.12
CA HIS A 106 17.04 -19.36 -0.53
C HIS A 106 15.81 -20.16 -0.07
N ASN A 107 15.62 -20.31 1.25
CA ASN A 107 14.48 -21.05 1.79
C ASN A 107 13.13 -20.41 1.44
N ILE A 108 13.06 -19.09 1.44
CA ILE A 108 11.83 -18.35 1.11
C ILE A 108 11.48 -18.56 -0.35
N SER A 109 12.43 -18.39 -1.28
CA SER A 109 12.18 -18.50 -2.70
C SER A 109 11.86 -19.93 -3.14
N HIS A 110 12.60 -20.94 -2.65
CA HIS A 110 12.46 -22.32 -3.07
C HIS A 110 11.31 -23.05 -2.35
N ASN A 111 11.23 -22.93 -1.02
CA ASN A 111 10.32 -23.76 -0.22
C ASN A 111 8.97 -23.07 0.03
N TRP A 112 8.95 -21.73 0.22
CA TRP A 112 7.72 -21.03 0.54
C TRP A 112 6.96 -20.59 -0.70
N PHE A 113 7.64 -19.90 -1.61
CA PHE A 113 7.00 -19.36 -2.82
C PHE A 113 7.01 -20.31 -3.99
N GLN A 114 7.96 -21.25 -4.01
CA GLN A 114 8.23 -22.10 -5.18
C GLN A 114 8.54 -21.30 -6.45
N ILE A 115 9.22 -20.17 -6.28
CA ILE A 115 9.75 -19.29 -7.33
C ILE A 115 11.24 -19.10 -7.07
N PRO A 116 12.09 -20.07 -7.45
CA PRO A 116 13.54 -20.02 -7.16
C PRO A 116 14.23 -18.77 -7.72
N GLU A 117 13.74 -18.24 -8.84
CA GLU A 117 14.28 -17.05 -9.49
C GLU A 117 14.16 -15.78 -8.62
N ALA A 118 13.27 -15.77 -7.62
CA ALA A 118 13.10 -14.66 -6.70
C ALA A 118 14.24 -14.51 -5.68
N GLU A 119 15.11 -15.53 -5.53
CA GLU A 119 16.22 -15.51 -4.59
C GLU A 119 17.14 -14.30 -4.79
N LEU A 120 17.58 -14.05 -6.03
CA LEU A 120 18.43 -12.87 -6.32
C LEU A 120 17.75 -11.55 -5.97
N SER A 121 16.45 -11.44 -6.21
CA SER A 121 15.67 -10.24 -5.86
C SER A 121 15.57 -10.06 -4.34
N LEU A 122 15.41 -11.15 -3.57
CA LEU A 122 15.39 -11.10 -2.10
C LEU A 122 16.74 -10.66 -1.54
N VAL A 123 17.83 -11.26 -2.05
CA VAL A 123 19.20 -10.87 -1.69
C VAL A 123 19.46 -9.40 -1.97
N ALA A 124 19.04 -8.91 -3.15
CA ALA A 124 19.19 -7.52 -3.56
C ALA A 124 18.38 -6.54 -2.70
N LEU A 125 17.20 -6.94 -2.20
CA LEU A 125 16.35 -6.12 -1.33
C LEU A 125 16.82 -6.13 0.14
N SER A 126 17.53 -7.16 0.58
CA SER A 126 17.84 -7.33 2.00
C SER A 126 18.59 -6.14 2.62
N PRO A 127 19.59 -5.48 1.99
CA PRO A 127 20.30 -4.35 2.60
C PRO A 127 19.42 -3.11 2.79
N SER A 128 18.37 -2.96 1.98
CA SER A 128 17.49 -1.79 2.04
C SER A 128 16.75 -1.68 3.38
N ILE A 129 16.46 -2.82 4.06
CA ILE A 129 15.77 -2.84 5.35
C ILE A 129 16.53 -2.04 6.41
N PHE A 130 17.85 -2.15 6.42
CA PHE A 130 18.72 -1.37 7.33
C PHE A 130 18.57 0.14 7.09
N PHE A 131 18.65 0.58 5.84
CA PHE A 131 18.52 2.00 5.51
C PHE A 131 17.12 2.53 5.83
N VAL A 132 16.08 1.78 5.48
CA VAL A 132 14.69 2.14 5.77
C VAL A 132 14.43 2.28 7.26
N SER A 133 14.98 1.41 8.09
CA SER A 133 14.82 1.47 9.54
C SER A 133 15.36 2.80 10.12
N ILE A 134 16.49 3.25 9.64
CA ILE A 134 17.09 4.52 10.08
C ILE A 134 16.31 5.70 9.52
N THR A 135 15.95 5.68 8.23
CA THR A 135 15.16 6.76 7.60
C THR A 135 13.81 6.93 8.28
N ALA A 136 13.18 5.84 8.73
CA ALA A 136 11.94 5.85 9.49
C ALA A 136 12.08 6.63 10.82
N VAL A 137 13.17 6.39 11.55
CA VAL A 137 13.47 7.13 12.81
C VAL A 137 13.71 8.61 12.53
N VAL A 138 14.48 8.95 11.49
CA VAL A 138 14.76 10.34 11.12
C VAL A 138 13.49 11.07 10.72
N ARG A 139 12.62 10.43 9.89
CA ARG A 139 11.29 10.96 9.54
C ARG A 139 10.45 11.22 10.80
N GLY A 140 10.43 10.26 11.74
CA GLY A 140 9.72 10.40 13.02
C GLY A 140 10.24 11.55 13.86
N TYR A 141 11.56 11.76 13.92
CA TYR A 141 12.18 12.86 14.64
C TYR A 141 11.74 14.23 14.08
N PHE A 142 11.82 14.42 12.76
CA PHE A 142 11.39 15.68 12.15
C PHE A 142 9.87 15.89 12.22
N ASN A 143 9.06 14.83 12.10
CA ASN A 143 7.63 14.93 12.31
C ASN A 143 7.28 15.38 13.75
N GLY A 144 8.02 14.87 14.76
CA GLY A 144 7.87 15.29 16.15
C GLY A 144 8.30 16.75 16.41
N ARG A 145 9.07 17.34 15.51
CA ARG A 145 9.45 18.77 15.46
C ARG A 145 8.51 19.60 14.59
N GLU A 146 7.35 19.06 14.20
CA GLU A 146 6.38 19.69 13.28
C GLU A 146 6.91 19.95 11.86
N ASN A 147 8.06 19.40 11.50
CA ASN A 147 8.67 19.51 10.19
C ASN A 147 8.33 18.30 9.31
N ILE A 148 7.11 18.29 8.79
CA ILE A 148 6.57 17.18 7.96
C ILE A 148 7.20 17.18 6.56
N SER A 149 7.70 18.34 6.09
CA SER A 149 8.26 18.47 4.73
C SER A 149 9.50 17.60 4.50
N ALA A 150 10.34 17.39 5.52
CA ALA A 150 11.50 16.51 5.42
C ALA A 150 11.08 15.06 5.07
N GLY A 151 10.05 14.55 5.74
CA GLY A 151 9.48 13.22 5.48
C GLY A 151 8.83 13.11 4.10
N ALA A 152 7.98 14.08 3.74
CA ALA A 152 7.29 14.12 2.46
C ALA A 152 8.26 14.18 1.26
N ASN A 153 9.24 15.10 1.31
CA ASN A 153 10.25 15.22 0.26
C ASN A 153 11.10 13.96 0.13
N SER A 154 11.47 13.33 1.26
CA SER A 154 12.24 12.08 1.22
C SER A 154 11.50 10.94 0.54
N GLN A 155 10.19 10.81 0.72
CA GLN A 155 9.36 9.80 0.04
C GLN A 155 9.25 10.07 -1.47
N THR A 156 9.11 11.33 -1.85
CA THR A 156 9.07 11.72 -3.26
C THR A 156 10.41 11.42 -3.94
N ILE A 157 11.53 11.79 -3.32
CA ILE A 157 12.89 11.50 -3.80
C ILE A 157 13.08 9.99 -3.96
N GLU A 158 12.75 9.22 -2.93
CA GLU A 158 12.82 7.76 -2.95
C GLU A 158 12.09 7.18 -4.17
N GLN A 159 10.85 7.58 -4.40
CA GLN A 159 10.03 7.03 -5.48
C GLN A 159 10.51 7.45 -6.87
N ILE A 160 10.95 8.72 -7.03
CA ILE A 160 11.52 9.20 -8.30
C ILE A 160 12.79 8.41 -8.63
N PHE A 161 13.73 8.33 -7.69
CA PHE A 161 14.99 7.61 -7.93
C PHE A 161 14.77 6.12 -8.12
N ARG A 162 13.84 5.50 -7.39
CA ARG A 162 13.45 4.10 -7.62
C ARG A 162 13.03 3.90 -9.06
N THR A 163 12.13 4.72 -9.58
CA THR A 163 11.63 4.61 -10.95
C THR A 163 12.73 4.85 -11.98
N VAL A 164 13.51 5.93 -11.84
CA VAL A 164 14.59 6.27 -12.77
C VAL A 164 15.67 5.20 -12.81
N ILE A 165 16.13 4.74 -11.64
CA ILE A 165 17.17 3.71 -11.55
C ILE A 165 16.62 2.37 -12.07
N THR A 166 15.35 2.04 -11.80
CA THR A 166 14.72 0.83 -12.36
C THR A 166 14.79 0.86 -13.89
N ILE A 167 14.37 1.96 -14.52
CA ILE A 167 14.40 2.09 -15.98
C ILE A 167 15.84 1.95 -16.51
N ILE A 168 16.79 2.66 -15.90
CA ILE A 168 18.20 2.61 -16.32
C ILE A 168 18.75 1.18 -16.20
N LEU A 169 18.60 0.53 -15.06
CA LEU A 169 19.14 -0.81 -14.83
C LEU A 169 18.50 -1.85 -15.75
N ILE A 170 17.18 -1.79 -15.95
CA ILE A 170 16.48 -2.71 -16.84
C ILE A 170 16.96 -2.54 -18.29
N GLU A 171 17.16 -1.30 -18.78
CA GLU A 171 17.68 -1.06 -20.11
C GLU A 171 19.14 -1.52 -20.26
N VAL A 172 19.99 -1.29 -19.25
CA VAL A 172 21.39 -1.75 -19.26
C VAL A 172 21.45 -3.28 -19.25
N ILE A 173 20.69 -3.94 -18.38
CA ILE A 173 20.64 -5.40 -18.27
C ILE A 173 20.15 -6.00 -19.58
N SER A 174 19.06 -5.49 -20.15
CA SER A 174 18.51 -5.96 -21.42
C SER A 174 19.50 -5.90 -22.56
N ARG A 175 20.39 -4.88 -22.59
CA ARG A 175 21.42 -4.75 -23.63
C ARG A 175 22.65 -5.62 -23.38
N SER A 176 22.99 -5.91 -22.13
CA SER A 176 24.25 -6.59 -21.76
C SER A 176 24.10 -8.10 -21.61
N THR A 177 23.01 -8.56 -20.97
CA THR A 177 22.80 -9.99 -20.65
C THR A 177 21.61 -10.59 -21.38
N GLY A 178 20.99 -9.83 -22.29
CA GLY A 178 19.75 -10.23 -22.96
C GLY A 178 18.52 -10.11 -22.06
N THR A 179 17.47 -10.82 -22.41
CA THR A 179 16.15 -10.75 -21.74
C THR A 179 15.98 -11.78 -20.62
N ASP A 180 17.03 -12.02 -19.82
CA ASP A 180 16.92 -12.91 -18.64
C ASP A 180 16.04 -12.26 -17.56
N THR A 181 14.84 -12.78 -17.41
CA THR A 181 13.81 -12.28 -16.48
C THR A 181 14.28 -12.26 -15.03
N ARG A 182 15.06 -13.26 -14.62
CA ARG A 182 15.62 -13.36 -13.25
C ARG A 182 16.56 -12.20 -12.94
N ILE A 183 17.45 -11.88 -13.88
CA ILE A 183 18.42 -10.79 -13.71
C ILE A 183 17.71 -9.44 -13.78
N MET A 184 16.73 -9.28 -14.66
CA MET A 184 15.94 -8.06 -14.75
C MET A 184 15.13 -7.80 -13.47
N ALA A 185 14.51 -8.83 -12.87
CA ALA A 185 13.81 -8.71 -11.60
C ALA A 185 14.77 -8.32 -10.46
N ALA A 186 15.97 -8.92 -10.41
CA ALA A 186 17.01 -8.52 -9.48
C ALA A 186 17.49 -7.07 -9.71
N GLY A 187 17.56 -6.61 -10.94
CA GLY A 187 17.84 -5.21 -11.29
C GLY A 187 16.82 -4.24 -10.72
N ALA A 188 15.52 -4.54 -10.83
CA ALA A 188 14.45 -3.75 -10.21
C ALA A 188 14.56 -3.76 -8.67
N ALA A 189 14.98 -4.87 -8.08
CA ALA A 189 15.23 -4.99 -6.64
C ALA A 189 16.45 -4.15 -6.20
N ILE A 190 17.54 -4.17 -6.95
CA ILE A 190 18.72 -3.31 -6.72
C ILE A 190 18.33 -1.83 -6.82
N ALA A 191 17.49 -1.44 -7.79
CA ALA A 191 17.01 -0.07 -7.90
C ALA A 191 16.27 0.38 -6.64
N THR A 192 15.48 -0.51 -6.02
CA THR A 192 14.82 -0.23 -4.75
C THR A 192 15.85 0.03 -3.64
N THR A 193 16.85 -0.83 -3.49
CA THR A 193 17.91 -0.65 -2.48
C THR A 193 18.72 0.63 -2.71
N MET A 194 19.07 0.95 -3.96
CA MET A 194 19.77 2.20 -4.29
C MET A 194 18.93 3.44 -3.96
N SER A 195 17.62 3.40 -4.23
CA SER A 195 16.73 4.51 -3.89
C SER A 195 16.63 4.76 -2.38
N GLU A 196 16.65 3.70 -1.58
CA GLU A 196 16.67 3.81 -0.11
C GLU A 196 18.00 4.41 0.41
N ILE A 197 19.12 4.04 -0.19
CA ILE A 197 20.45 4.66 0.13
C ILE A 197 20.44 6.14 -0.22
N ILE A 198 19.88 6.52 -1.35
CA ILE A 198 19.75 7.94 -1.75
C ILE A 198 18.85 8.69 -0.78
N CYS A 199 17.72 8.11 -0.40
CA CYS A 199 16.80 8.66 0.58
C CYS A 199 17.48 8.85 1.95
N PHE A 200 18.21 7.84 2.42
CA PHE A 200 19.01 7.91 3.63
C PHE A 200 20.02 9.05 3.56
N THR A 201 20.76 9.16 2.46
CA THR A 201 21.78 10.21 2.25
C THR A 201 21.14 11.60 2.26
N TYR A 202 19.96 11.76 1.62
CA TYR A 202 19.19 13.00 1.65
C TYR A 202 18.80 13.39 3.08
N LEU A 203 18.21 12.48 3.85
CA LEU A 203 17.78 12.74 5.22
C LEU A 203 18.96 12.98 6.16
N PHE A 204 20.08 12.30 5.95
CA PHE A 204 21.33 12.55 6.71
C PHE A 204 21.88 13.96 6.45
N LYS A 205 21.93 14.40 5.18
CA LYS A 205 22.32 15.77 4.83
C LYS A 205 21.36 16.80 5.43
N TYR A 206 20.06 16.52 5.38
CA TYR A 206 19.02 17.36 5.97
C TYR A 206 19.21 17.51 7.49
N TYR A 207 19.44 16.39 8.19
CA TYR A 207 19.74 16.39 9.62
C TYR A 207 21.02 17.18 9.93
N LYS A 208 22.09 17.02 9.14
CA LYS A 208 23.35 17.75 9.32
C LYS A 208 23.14 19.26 9.12
N SER A 209 22.31 19.67 8.17
CA SER A 209 21.96 21.10 7.97
C SER A 209 21.21 21.66 9.19
N ALA A 210 20.28 20.91 9.76
CA ALA A 210 19.53 21.33 10.95
C ALA A 210 20.34 21.21 12.26
N SER A 211 21.52 20.61 12.24
CA SER A 211 22.27 20.24 13.46
C SER A 211 22.69 21.46 14.30
N ARG A 212 22.98 22.62 13.67
CA ARG A 212 23.33 23.86 14.39
C ARG A 212 22.12 24.39 15.19
N GLU A 213 20.95 24.42 14.58
CA GLU A 213 19.69 24.84 15.22
C GLU A 213 19.36 23.93 16.39
N ILE A 214 19.42 22.61 16.15
CA ILE A 214 19.20 21.56 17.17
C ILE A 214 20.19 21.73 18.33
N ALA A 215 21.47 21.99 18.03
CA ALA A 215 22.49 22.21 19.06
C ALA A 215 22.23 23.47 19.91
N ASN A 216 21.79 24.57 19.28
CA ASN A 216 21.39 25.78 19.99
C ASN A 216 20.16 25.59 20.88
N GLU A 217 19.14 24.89 20.40
CA GLU A 217 17.99 24.53 21.22
C GLU A 217 18.39 23.66 22.41
N MET A 218 19.30 22.70 22.21
CA MET A 218 19.82 21.88 23.31
C MET A 218 20.57 22.68 24.36
N LYS A 219 21.28 23.75 23.98
CA LYS A 219 21.95 24.65 24.96
C LYS A 219 20.94 25.35 25.86
N ASN A 220 19.79 25.74 25.28
CA ASN A 220 18.73 26.45 25.98
C ASN A 220 17.70 25.50 26.63
N SER A 221 17.94 24.17 26.59
CA SER A 221 17.07 23.18 27.13
C SER A 221 16.96 23.19 28.66
N LEU A 222 15.75 23.06 29.17
CA LEU A 222 15.54 22.84 30.60
C LEU A 222 16.16 21.50 31.03
N ASN A 223 16.72 21.46 32.23
CA ASN A 223 17.36 20.26 32.75
C ASN A 223 16.29 19.34 33.41
N TYR A 224 15.89 18.31 32.71
CA TYR A 224 15.02 17.26 33.24
C TYR A 224 15.81 16.01 33.64
N LYS A 225 15.30 15.29 34.65
CA LYS A 225 15.90 14.02 35.08
C LYS A 225 15.86 13.01 33.93
N TYR A 226 17.04 12.48 33.60
CA TYR A 226 17.19 11.54 32.52
C TYR A 226 16.44 10.24 32.77
N ARG A 227 15.63 9.80 31.84
CA ARG A 227 15.09 8.44 31.77
C ARG A 227 16.11 7.50 31.15
N GLY A 228 16.43 6.36 31.79
CA GLY A 228 17.42 5.39 31.34
C GLY A 228 17.10 4.88 29.91
N ILE A 229 18.12 4.39 29.20
CA ILE A 229 18.00 3.85 27.82
C ILE A 229 16.91 2.79 27.73
N ARG A 230 16.92 1.82 28.68
CA ARG A 230 15.92 0.73 28.72
C ARG A 230 14.49 1.26 28.79
N LYS A 231 14.24 2.28 29.60
CA LYS A 231 12.91 2.89 29.73
C LYS A 231 12.49 3.62 28.45
N THR A 232 13.43 4.34 27.82
CA THR A 232 13.16 5.01 26.54
C THR A 232 12.80 4.01 25.44
N ILE A 233 13.53 2.89 25.33
CA ILE A 233 13.21 1.83 24.37
C ILE A 233 11.84 1.22 24.70
N SER A 234 11.55 0.94 25.96
CA SER A 234 10.24 0.44 26.39
C SER A 234 9.11 1.39 26.04
N ASP A 235 9.29 2.70 26.25
CA ASP A 235 8.29 3.72 25.92
C ASP A 235 8.05 3.78 24.39
N ILE A 236 9.12 3.66 23.56
CA ILE A 236 8.99 3.59 22.10
C ILE A 236 8.24 2.33 21.69
N LEU A 237 8.63 1.15 22.21
CA LEU A 237 7.98 -0.12 21.88
C LEU A 237 6.52 -0.17 22.32
N ALA A 238 6.19 0.39 23.47
CA ALA A 238 4.82 0.48 23.96
C ALA A 238 3.88 1.26 23.03
N VAL A 239 4.40 2.20 22.26
CA VAL A 239 3.66 2.96 21.24
C VAL A 239 3.73 2.28 19.87
N SER A 240 4.92 1.84 19.45
CA SER A 240 5.13 1.31 18.10
C SER A 240 4.47 -0.04 17.88
N ILE A 241 4.56 -0.98 18.85
CA ILE A 241 4.01 -2.34 18.69
C ILE A 241 2.50 -2.32 18.40
N PRO A 242 1.64 -1.68 19.23
CA PRO A 242 0.20 -1.63 18.94
C PRO A 242 -0.13 -1.00 17.58
N MET A 243 0.64 0.00 17.14
CA MET A 243 0.44 0.66 15.85
C MET A 243 0.87 -0.20 14.66
N SER A 244 1.81 -1.14 14.86
CA SER A 244 2.33 -2.00 13.81
C SER A 244 1.51 -3.28 13.60
N ILE A 245 0.73 -3.74 14.57
CA ILE A 245 -0.01 -5.01 14.50
C ILE A 245 -0.91 -5.07 13.25
N GLY A 246 -1.76 -4.07 13.03
CA GLY A 246 -2.65 -4.04 11.87
C GLY A 246 -1.89 -4.09 10.53
N PRO A 247 -0.93 -3.20 10.27
CA PRO A 247 -0.08 -3.25 9.08
C PRO A 247 0.70 -4.55 8.90
N ILE A 248 1.23 -5.15 9.97
CA ILE A 248 1.93 -6.45 9.90
C ILE A 248 0.97 -7.55 9.43
N LEU A 249 -0.22 -7.63 10.03
CA LEU A 249 -1.25 -8.58 9.62
C LEU A 249 -1.70 -8.36 8.16
N ALA A 250 -1.82 -7.11 7.72
CA ALA A 250 -2.10 -6.78 6.33
C ALA A 250 -0.98 -7.23 5.38
N GLY A 251 0.27 -7.12 5.81
CA GLY A 251 1.44 -7.67 5.09
C GLY A 251 1.39 -9.20 5.01
N ILE A 252 1.07 -9.88 6.11
CA ILE A 252 0.88 -11.34 6.13
C ILE A 252 -0.25 -11.74 5.18
N ASN A 253 -1.39 -11.02 5.18
CA ASN A 253 -2.50 -11.29 4.28
C ASN A 253 -2.12 -11.25 2.78
N LYS A 254 -1.21 -10.35 2.39
CA LYS A 254 -0.67 -10.32 1.03
C LYS A 254 0.27 -11.49 0.74
N ASN A 255 1.07 -11.89 1.72
CA ASN A 255 1.99 -13.02 1.57
C ASN A 255 1.28 -14.38 1.48
N ILE A 256 0.02 -14.50 1.92
CA ILE A 256 -0.79 -15.70 1.70
C ILE A 256 -0.87 -16.03 0.20
N ASP A 257 -1.07 -15.04 -0.66
CA ASP A 257 -1.14 -15.25 -2.11
C ASP A 257 0.20 -15.77 -2.66
N SER A 258 1.31 -15.19 -2.25
CA SER A 258 2.65 -15.63 -2.68
C SER A 258 2.96 -17.07 -2.30
N MET A 259 2.42 -17.55 -1.18
CA MET A 259 2.67 -18.91 -0.67
C MET A 259 1.69 -19.95 -1.23
N THR A 260 0.49 -19.55 -1.64
CA THR A 260 -0.59 -20.48 -1.97
C THR A 260 -0.86 -20.58 -3.47
N ILE A 261 -0.75 -19.46 -4.22
CA ILE A 261 -1.20 -19.43 -5.61
C ILE A 261 -0.31 -20.29 -6.50
N VAL A 262 0.98 -20.03 -6.55
CA VAL A 262 1.89 -20.79 -7.44
C VAL A 262 1.84 -22.28 -7.10
N ARG A 263 1.86 -22.61 -5.80
CA ARG A 263 1.78 -24.01 -5.34
C ARG A 263 0.48 -24.70 -5.79
N GLY A 264 -0.67 -24.01 -5.66
CA GLY A 264 -1.97 -24.58 -6.05
C GLY A 264 -2.11 -24.74 -7.57
N LEU A 265 -1.61 -23.78 -8.35
CA LEU A 265 -1.66 -23.81 -9.82
C LEU A 265 -0.83 -24.94 -10.43
N LYS A 266 0.30 -25.32 -9.80
CA LYS A 266 1.14 -26.44 -10.26
C LYS A 266 0.42 -27.80 -10.27
N ASN A 267 -0.76 -27.92 -9.68
CA ASN A 267 -1.55 -29.16 -9.73
C ASN A 267 -2.11 -29.44 -11.13
N PHE A 268 -2.26 -28.43 -11.98
CA PHE A 268 -2.87 -28.61 -13.30
C PHE A 268 -2.20 -27.82 -14.43
N MET A 269 -1.14 -27.04 -14.14
CA MET A 269 -0.38 -26.31 -15.15
C MET A 269 1.14 -26.38 -14.91
N THR A 270 1.92 -25.96 -15.91
CA THR A 270 3.39 -25.95 -15.82
C THR A 270 3.88 -24.86 -14.86
N ASP A 271 5.10 -25.01 -14.37
CA ASP A 271 5.74 -24.06 -13.46
C ASP A 271 5.79 -22.64 -14.06
N SER A 272 6.17 -22.52 -15.33
CA SER A 272 6.21 -21.23 -16.02
C SER A 272 4.82 -20.59 -16.14
N SER A 273 3.81 -21.36 -16.54
CA SER A 273 2.43 -20.86 -16.64
C SER A 273 1.87 -20.42 -15.28
N ALA A 274 2.17 -21.17 -14.21
CA ALA A 274 1.74 -20.81 -12.85
C ALA A 274 2.37 -19.49 -12.38
N LYS A 275 3.64 -19.24 -12.70
CA LYS A 275 4.32 -17.97 -12.41
C LYS A 275 3.72 -16.82 -13.20
N LEU A 276 3.44 -17.01 -14.51
CA LEU A 276 2.79 -15.99 -15.35
C LEU A 276 1.43 -15.57 -14.77
N GLU A 277 0.58 -16.53 -14.44
CA GLU A 277 -0.73 -16.29 -13.85
C GLU A 277 -0.64 -15.54 -12.50
N TYR A 278 0.28 -15.95 -11.63
CA TYR A 278 0.52 -15.25 -10.38
C TYR A 278 1.04 -13.82 -10.61
N GLY A 279 1.99 -13.65 -11.51
CA GLY A 279 2.56 -12.34 -11.87
C GLY A 279 1.51 -11.39 -12.46
N MET A 280 0.59 -11.91 -13.28
CA MET A 280 -0.54 -11.18 -13.82
C MET A 280 -1.42 -10.63 -12.68
N LEU A 281 -1.79 -11.46 -11.70
CA LEU A 281 -2.61 -11.05 -10.57
C LEU A 281 -1.92 -9.98 -9.72
N VAL A 282 -0.71 -10.26 -9.21
CA VAL A 282 -0.01 -9.36 -8.27
C VAL A 282 0.68 -8.17 -8.95
N GLY A 283 1.02 -8.32 -10.23
CA GLY A 283 1.68 -7.30 -11.02
C GLY A 283 0.74 -6.23 -11.55
N LYS A 284 -0.22 -6.63 -12.35
CA LYS A 284 -1.15 -5.73 -13.06
C LYS A 284 -2.42 -5.49 -12.26
N ILE A 285 -3.13 -6.59 -11.94
CA ILE A 285 -4.49 -6.50 -11.40
C ILE A 285 -4.51 -5.82 -10.04
N ASP A 286 -3.68 -6.24 -9.10
CA ASP A 286 -3.61 -5.60 -7.78
C ASP A 286 -3.24 -4.12 -7.87
N THR A 287 -2.35 -3.76 -8.79
CA THR A 287 -1.95 -2.36 -9.00
C THR A 287 -3.13 -1.50 -9.43
N LEU A 288 -3.94 -1.99 -10.37
CA LEU A 288 -5.12 -1.28 -10.87
C LEU A 288 -6.21 -1.18 -9.79
N VAL A 289 -6.47 -2.27 -9.06
CA VAL A 289 -7.49 -2.33 -8.00
C VAL A 289 -7.15 -1.41 -6.83
N VAL A 290 -5.87 -1.30 -6.46
CA VAL A 290 -5.42 -0.47 -5.33
C VAL A 290 -5.32 1.02 -5.70
N PHE A 291 -5.19 1.37 -6.97
CA PHE A 291 -5.03 2.76 -7.40
C PHE A 291 -6.17 3.70 -6.93
N PRO A 292 -7.47 3.38 -7.09
CA PRO A 292 -8.57 4.21 -6.61
C PRO A 292 -8.57 4.45 -5.09
N LEU A 293 -8.02 3.51 -4.30
CA LEU A 293 -7.94 3.65 -2.84
C LEU A 293 -7.08 4.83 -2.41
N SER A 294 -6.14 5.25 -3.26
CA SER A 294 -5.26 6.39 -2.98
C SER A 294 -6.03 7.70 -2.82
N PHE A 295 -7.12 7.87 -3.56
CA PHE A 295 -8.01 9.04 -3.42
C PHE A 295 -8.77 9.00 -2.09
N ASN A 296 -9.16 7.81 -1.63
CA ASN A 296 -9.86 7.64 -0.36
C ASN A 296 -8.96 7.85 0.86
N ALA A 297 -7.66 7.60 0.74
CA ALA A 297 -6.69 7.76 1.83
C ALA A 297 -6.65 9.18 2.41
N ALA A 298 -6.93 10.19 1.57
CA ALA A 298 -7.06 11.58 1.99
C ALA A 298 -8.17 11.77 3.05
N PHE A 299 -9.32 11.17 2.82
CA PHE A 299 -10.46 11.26 3.73
C PHE A 299 -10.20 10.47 5.02
N THR A 300 -9.63 9.29 4.91
CA THR A 300 -9.35 8.43 6.08
C THR A 300 -8.36 9.06 7.05
N SER A 301 -7.32 9.72 6.55
CA SER A 301 -6.31 10.38 7.39
C SER A 301 -6.90 11.52 8.25
N THR A 302 -7.93 12.21 7.76
CA THR A 302 -8.60 13.28 8.49
C THR A 302 -9.67 12.78 9.46
N LEU A 303 -10.26 11.59 9.21
CA LEU A 303 -11.30 11.02 10.06
C LEU A 303 -10.78 10.65 11.45
N ILE A 304 -9.57 10.08 11.54
CA ILE A 304 -9.01 9.60 12.82
C ILE A 304 -8.96 10.71 13.87
N PRO A 305 -8.29 11.87 13.64
CA PRO A 305 -8.22 12.93 14.63
C PRO A 305 -9.58 13.59 14.88
N MET A 306 -10.45 13.73 13.86
CA MET A 306 -11.78 14.30 14.05
C MET A 306 -12.67 13.46 14.96
N VAL A 307 -12.66 12.14 14.80
CA VAL A 307 -13.43 11.22 15.63
C VAL A 307 -12.85 11.16 17.04
N ALA A 308 -11.53 11.17 17.20
CA ALA A 308 -10.87 11.20 18.48
C ALA A 308 -11.22 12.48 19.29
N ALA A 309 -11.23 13.64 18.65
CA ALA A 309 -11.64 14.91 19.26
C ALA A 309 -13.12 14.90 19.67
N ALA A 310 -14.01 14.38 18.83
CA ALA A 310 -15.43 14.24 19.13
C ALA A 310 -15.68 13.30 20.33
N LYS A 311 -14.91 12.22 20.42
CA LYS A 311 -14.96 11.32 21.59
C LYS A 311 -14.52 12.02 22.86
N ALA A 312 -13.42 12.78 22.81
CA ALA A 312 -12.89 13.51 23.95
C ALA A 312 -13.86 14.59 24.48
N SER A 313 -14.55 15.29 23.57
CA SER A 313 -15.57 16.28 23.92
C SER A 313 -16.97 15.71 24.18
N ASN A 314 -17.14 14.40 24.07
CA ASN A 314 -18.43 13.69 24.14
C ASN A 314 -19.52 14.29 23.22
N ASN A 315 -19.10 14.92 22.12
CA ASN A 315 -19.99 15.57 21.16
C ASN A 315 -19.74 15.05 19.74
N PHE A 316 -20.57 14.11 19.29
CA PHE A 316 -20.49 13.51 17.96
C PHE A 316 -21.30 14.26 16.88
N ALA A 317 -22.21 15.16 17.26
CA ALA A 317 -23.09 15.84 16.31
C ALA A 317 -22.36 16.55 15.16
N PRO A 318 -21.28 17.34 15.37
CA PRO A 318 -20.57 18.00 14.29
C PRO A 318 -19.76 17.02 13.42
N VAL A 319 -19.41 15.84 13.94
CA VAL A 319 -18.58 14.85 13.23
C VAL A 319 -19.42 13.84 12.46
N GLN A 320 -20.65 13.54 12.90
CA GLN A 320 -21.55 12.61 12.20
C GLN A 320 -21.76 12.97 10.73
N ARG A 321 -21.92 14.27 10.42
CA ARG A 321 -22.06 14.75 9.04
C ARG A 321 -20.81 14.47 8.22
N LYS A 322 -19.62 14.66 8.79
CA LYS A 322 -18.33 14.41 8.11
C LYS A 322 -18.08 12.91 7.93
N ILE A 323 -18.44 12.07 8.91
CA ILE A 323 -18.40 10.60 8.80
C ILE A 323 -19.34 10.15 7.67
N LYS A 324 -20.58 10.63 7.65
CA LYS A 324 -21.54 10.32 6.59
C LYS A 324 -20.99 10.73 5.21
N PHE A 325 -20.46 11.94 5.11
CA PHE A 325 -19.86 12.47 3.87
C PHE A 325 -18.71 11.56 3.40
N SER A 326 -17.78 11.16 4.28
CA SER A 326 -16.67 10.29 3.92
C SER A 326 -17.11 8.91 3.43
N LEU A 327 -18.11 8.30 4.09
CA LEU A 327 -18.66 7.02 3.63
C LEU A 327 -19.40 7.15 2.30
N LEU A 328 -20.13 8.23 2.10
CA LEU A 328 -20.77 8.52 0.81
C LEU A 328 -19.74 8.74 -0.29
N THR A 329 -18.66 9.47 -0.02
CA THR A 329 -17.56 9.68 -0.98
C THR A 329 -16.89 8.35 -1.37
N ALA A 330 -16.70 7.44 -0.41
CA ALA A 330 -16.19 6.10 -0.70
C ALA A 330 -17.11 5.30 -1.64
N LEU A 331 -18.44 5.42 -1.48
CA LEU A 331 -19.41 4.81 -2.41
C LEU A 331 -19.43 5.52 -3.76
N LEU A 332 -19.39 6.85 -3.75
CA LEU A 332 -19.45 7.71 -4.93
C LEU A 332 -18.23 7.52 -5.85
N ILE A 333 -17.09 7.16 -5.31
CA ILE A 333 -15.89 6.81 -6.09
C ILE A 333 -15.81 5.30 -6.32
N GLY A 334 -16.06 4.50 -5.28
CA GLY A 334 -15.86 3.06 -5.30
C GLY A 334 -16.77 2.33 -6.29
N ILE A 335 -18.09 2.65 -6.28
CA ILE A 335 -19.05 1.95 -7.16
C ILE A 335 -18.75 2.19 -8.64
N PRO A 336 -18.61 3.45 -9.13
CA PRO A 336 -18.30 3.66 -10.55
C PRO A 336 -16.91 3.15 -10.95
N CYS A 337 -15.89 3.20 -10.08
CA CYS A 337 -14.60 2.59 -10.36
C CYS A 337 -14.72 1.06 -10.47
N THR A 338 -15.47 0.40 -9.58
CA THR A 338 -15.75 -1.03 -9.67
C THR A 338 -16.41 -1.38 -11.00
N VAL A 339 -17.53 -0.72 -11.32
CA VAL A 339 -18.29 -1.00 -12.56
C VAL A 339 -17.47 -0.67 -13.81
N GLY A 340 -16.76 0.46 -13.82
CA GLY A 340 -15.90 0.85 -14.93
C GLY A 340 -14.78 -0.16 -15.19
N MET A 341 -14.09 -0.63 -14.15
CA MET A 341 -13.05 -1.65 -14.29
C MET A 341 -13.62 -3.03 -14.68
N MET A 342 -14.84 -3.37 -14.26
CA MET A 342 -15.48 -4.61 -14.69
C MET A 342 -15.86 -4.57 -16.17
N LEU A 343 -16.48 -3.49 -16.63
CA LEU A 343 -16.98 -3.38 -18.00
C LEU A 343 -15.87 -3.18 -19.03
N PHE A 344 -14.86 -2.39 -18.67
CA PHE A 344 -13.75 -2.04 -19.56
C PHE A 344 -12.45 -2.75 -19.19
N ALA A 345 -12.52 -3.92 -18.52
CA ALA A 345 -11.35 -4.66 -18.08
C ALA A 345 -10.37 -4.95 -19.25
N LYS A 346 -10.86 -5.53 -20.34
CA LYS A 346 -10.04 -5.85 -21.51
C LYS A 346 -9.47 -4.59 -22.17
N PRO A 347 -10.27 -3.56 -22.55
CA PRO A 347 -9.75 -2.32 -23.12
C PRO A 347 -8.74 -1.59 -22.24
N ILE A 348 -8.94 -1.58 -20.91
CA ILE A 348 -8.00 -0.96 -19.96
C ILE A 348 -6.65 -1.70 -19.97
N LEU A 349 -6.68 -3.04 -19.96
CA LEU A 349 -5.45 -3.83 -20.00
C LEU A 349 -4.72 -3.67 -21.36
N GLU A 350 -5.43 -3.67 -22.48
CA GLU A 350 -4.86 -3.41 -23.79
C GLU A 350 -4.25 -2.01 -23.93
N LEU A 351 -4.84 -1.02 -23.27
CA LEU A 351 -4.32 0.35 -23.25
C LEU A 351 -3.03 0.46 -22.42
N LEU A 352 -3.07 -0.06 -21.17
CA LEU A 352 -1.97 0.13 -20.22
C LEU A 352 -0.86 -0.90 -20.37
N PHE A 353 -1.20 -2.13 -20.80
CA PHE A 353 -0.29 -3.26 -20.93
C PHE A 353 -0.37 -3.91 -22.33
N PRO A 354 -0.08 -3.15 -23.39
CA PRO A 354 -0.25 -3.64 -24.77
C PRO A 354 0.57 -4.89 -25.08
N ASN A 355 1.70 -5.10 -24.41
CA ASN A 355 2.57 -6.27 -24.62
C ASN A 355 2.13 -7.48 -23.77
N GLN A 356 1.25 -7.27 -22.79
CA GLN A 356 0.74 -8.30 -21.88
C GLN A 356 -0.75 -8.01 -21.56
N PRO A 357 -1.68 -8.06 -22.53
CA PRO A 357 -3.06 -7.57 -22.34
C PRO A 357 -3.97 -8.53 -21.56
N ASP A 358 -3.49 -9.74 -21.24
CA ASP A 358 -4.28 -10.77 -20.57
C ASP A 358 -4.66 -10.41 -19.13
N GLY A 359 -5.68 -11.09 -18.59
CA GLY A 359 -6.14 -10.93 -17.20
C GLY A 359 -7.48 -10.20 -17.04
N ALA A 360 -8.26 -10.04 -18.12
CA ALA A 360 -9.54 -9.33 -18.06
C ALA A 360 -10.50 -9.94 -17.02
N ASN A 361 -10.64 -11.27 -16.99
CA ASN A 361 -11.49 -11.98 -16.01
C ASN A 361 -11.01 -11.72 -14.56
N LEU A 362 -9.68 -11.74 -14.35
CA LEU A 362 -9.10 -11.45 -13.04
C LEU A 362 -9.41 -10.02 -12.59
N LEU A 363 -9.30 -9.05 -13.51
CA LEU A 363 -9.64 -7.67 -13.20
C LEU A 363 -11.12 -7.50 -12.90
N GLN A 364 -12.01 -8.17 -13.64
CA GLN A 364 -13.44 -8.14 -13.39
C GLN A 364 -13.81 -8.65 -11.99
N ILE A 365 -13.26 -9.80 -11.59
CA ILE A 365 -13.50 -10.36 -10.26
C ILE A 365 -12.88 -9.44 -9.18
N SER A 366 -11.62 -9.06 -9.33
CA SER A 366 -10.88 -8.28 -8.33
C SER A 366 -11.45 -6.88 -8.14
N ALA A 367 -12.00 -6.26 -9.19
CA ALA A 367 -12.59 -4.92 -9.14
C ALA A 367 -13.73 -4.81 -8.10
N ILE A 368 -14.47 -5.90 -7.84
CA ILE A 368 -15.51 -5.93 -6.81
C ILE A 368 -14.96 -5.52 -5.44
N SER A 369 -13.69 -5.84 -5.16
CA SER A 369 -13.06 -5.51 -3.89
C SER A 369 -12.87 -3.99 -3.67
N ILE A 370 -12.78 -3.17 -4.72
CA ILE A 370 -12.49 -1.72 -4.63
C ILE A 370 -13.46 -1.02 -3.67
N THR A 371 -14.75 -1.18 -3.90
CA THR A 371 -15.81 -0.54 -3.07
C THR A 371 -15.69 -0.98 -1.62
N PHE A 372 -15.52 -2.29 -1.36
CA PHE A 372 -15.43 -2.82 0.01
C PHE A 372 -14.15 -2.40 0.70
N MET A 373 -13.03 -2.34 -0.01
CA MET A 373 -11.76 -1.84 0.52
C MET A 373 -11.85 -0.36 0.91
N MET A 374 -12.44 0.50 0.07
CA MET A 374 -12.63 1.92 0.36
C MET A 374 -13.54 2.12 1.59
N LEU A 375 -14.66 1.41 1.66
CA LEU A 375 -15.55 1.44 2.82
C LEU A 375 -14.84 0.94 4.09
N SER A 376 -14.09 -0.16 3.99
CA SER A 376 -13.30 -0.70 5.12
C SER A 376 -12.28 0.30 5.63
N GLN A 377 -11.56 1.01 4.74
CA GLN A 377 -10.62 2.06 5.14
C GLN A 377 -11.29 3.12 6.00
N ASN A 378 -12.46 3.63 5.58
CA ASN A 378 -13.17 4.67 6.31
C ASN A 378 -13.74 4.16 7.64
N VAL A 379 -14.37 2.97 7.65
CA VAL A 379 -14.90 2.34 8.87
C VAL A 379 -13.77 2.09 9.88
N ASN A 380 -12.64 1.57 9.42
CA ASN A 380 -11.48 1.29 10.26
C ASN A 380 -10.87 2.59 10.82
N ALA A 381 -10.80 3.67 10.03
CA ALA A 381 -10.34 4.99 10.50
C ALA A 381 -11.25 5.54 11.61
N ILE A 382 -12.56 5.39 11.47
CA ILE A 382 -13.52 5.80 12.50
C ILE A 382 -13.34 4.98 13.78
N LEU A 383 -13.21 3.65 13.67
CA LEU A 383 -12.98 2.77 14.81
C LEU A 383 -11.64 3.07 15.52
N GLN A 384 -10.59 3.39 14.75
CA GLN A 384 -9.30 3.83 15.28
C GLN A 384 -9.44 5.16 16.03
N GLY A 385 -10.15 6.14 15.48
CA GLY A 385 -10.45 7.41 16.17
C GLY A 385 -11.24 7.22 17.46
N LEU A 386 -12.12 6.23 17.52
CA LEU A 386 -12.81 5.82 18.76
C LEU A 386 -11.89 5.08 19.75
N GLY A 387 -10.64 4.79 19.39
CA GLY A 387 -9.72 3.98 20.20
C GLY A 387 -10.07 2.49 20.21
N LYS A 388 -10.89 2.02 19.27
CA LYS A 388 -11.32 0.61 19.14
C LYS A 388 -10.51 -0.12 18.06
N THR A 389 -9.18 -0.01 18.12
CA THR A 389 -8.24 -0.57 17.13
C THR A 389 -8.26 -2.10 17.03
N ILE A 390 -8.68 -2.79 18.08
CA ILE A 390 -8.81 -4.25 18.12
C ILE A 390 -9.85 -4.76 17.10
N ILE A 391 -10.94 -4.01 16.87
CA ILE A 391 -12.02 -4.45 15.98
C ILE A 391 -11.59 -4.61 14.53
N PRO A 392 -10.95 -3.61 13.88
CA PRO A 392 -10.35 -3.79 12.57
C PRO A 392 -9.36 -4.97 12.50
N THR A 393 -8.60 -5.18 13.57
CA THR A 393 -7.63 -6.28 13.67
C THR A 393 -8.32 -7.65 13.66
N ILE A 394 -9.43 -7.81 14.41
CA ILE A 394 -10.25 -9.04 14.38
C ILE A 394 -10.82 -9.26 12.97
N GLY A 395 -11.39 -8.22 12.36
CA GLY A 395 -11.90 -8.30 10.98
C GLY A 395 -10.84 -8.77 10.00
N LEU A 396 -9.61 -8.27 10.12
CA LEU A 396 -8.48 -8.65 9.30
C LEU A 396 -8.07 -10.12 9.52
N ILE A 397 -7.99 -10.59 10.77
CA ILE A 397 -7.65 -11.99 11.09
C ILE A 397 -8.69 -12.95 10.51
N VAL A 398 -9.97 -12.65 10.69
CA VAL A 398 -11.05 -13.49 10.13
C VAL A 398 -11.02 -13.46 8.60
N GLY A 399 -10.81 -12.29 8.00
CA GLY A 399 -10.64 -12.15 6.55
C GLY A 399 -9.46 -12.96 6.01
N MET A 400 -8.30 -12.93 6.69
CA MET A 400 -7.13 -13.74 6.34
C MET A 400 -7.41 -15.26 6.40
N ALA A 401 -8.11 -15.70 7.46
CA ALA A 401 -8.45 -17.12 7.59
C ALA A 401 -9.36 -17.59 6.45
N ILE A 402 -10.36 -16.79 6.07
CA ILE A 402 -11.25 -17.07 4.94
C ILE A 402 -10.45 -17.07 3.62
N LYS A 403 -9.59 -16.07 3.42
CA LYS A 403 -8.74 -16.00 2.23
C LYS A 403 -7.85 -17.23 2.08
N LEU A 404 -7.19 -17.63 3.17
CA LEU A 404 -6.34 -18.82 3.18
C LEU A 404 -7.15 -20.08 2.86
N ALA A 405 -8.30 -20.27 3.51
CA ALA A 405 -9.16 -21.43 3.27
C ALA A 405 -9.63 -21.47 1.81
N LEU A 406 -10.10 -20.35 1.26
CA LEU A 406 -10.56 -20.29 -0.13
C LEU A 406 -9.42 -20.49 -1.13
N ASN A 407 -8.23 -19.94 -0.87
CA ASN A 407 -7.07 -20.18 -1.72
C ASN A 407 -6.71 -21.67 -1.75
N LEU A 408 -6.68 -22.33 -0.60
CA LEU A 408 -6.33 -23.76 -0.53
C LEU A 408 -7.38 -24.66 -1.21
N ILE A 409 -8.64 -24.23 -1.26
CA ILE A 409 -9.73 -25.01 -1.90
C ILE A 409 -9.84 -24.70 -3.40
N LEU A 410 -9.84 -23.41 -3.77
CA LEU A 410 -10.20 -22.99 -5.14
C LEU A 410 -8.99 -22.98 -6.08
N VAL A 411 -7.82 -22.54 -5.61
CA VAL A 411 -6.64 -22.38 -6.49
C VAL A 411 -6.17 -23.70 -7.10
N PRO A 412 -6.23 -24.85 -6.41
CA PRO A 412 -5.86 -26.15 -7.01
C PRO A 412 -6.82 -26.66 -8.08
N ILE A 413 -8.01 -26.07 -8.24
CA ILE A 413 -9.02 -26.49 -9.20
C ILE A 413 -8.75 -25.83 -10.55
N ASN A 414 -8.81 -26.62 -11.64
CA ASN A 414 -8.64 -26.09 -12.99
C ASN A 414 -9.82 -25.15 -13.34
N PRO A 415 -9.57 -23.92 -13.81
CA PRO A 415 -10.63 -22.97 -14.20
C PRO A 415 -11.53 -23.49 -15.34
N ASN A 416 -11.08 -24.43 -16.16
CA ASN A 416 -11.91 -25.07 -17.19
C ASN A 416 -12.97 -26.01 -16.59
N VAL A 417 -12.77 -26.52 -15.37
CA VAL A 417 -13.74 -27.37 -14.65
C VAL A 417 -14.67 -26.49 -13.80
N PHE A 418 -14.12 -25.48 -13.16
CA PHE A 418 -14.88 -24.56 -12.32
C PHE A 418 -14.37 -23.14 -12.51
N PHE A 419 -15.21 -22.24 -12.99
CA PHE A 419 -14.85 -20.86 -13.33
C PHE A 419 -14.06 -20.12 -12.21
N LEU A 420 -14.40 -20.37 -10.94
CA LEU A 420 -13.68 -19.83 -9.77
C LEU A 420 -12.49 -20.72 -9.35
N GLY A 421 -11.92 -21.52 -10.25
CA GLY A 421 -10.67 -22.23 -10.03
C GLY A 421 -9.45 -21.37 -10.40
N GLY A 422 -8.27 -21.86 -10.05
CA GLY A 422 -7.01 -21.20 -10.39
C GLY A 422 -6.87 -19.79 -9.80
N THR A 423 -6.30 -18.88 -10.58
CA THR A 423 -6.11 -17.47 -10.20
C THR A 423 -7.43 -16.72 -10.01
N ASN A 424 -8.51 -17.10 -10.71
CA ASN A 424 -9.85 -16.55 -10.47
C ASN A 424 -10.32 -16.84 -9.04
N GLY A 425 -9.99 -18.03 -8.51
CA GLY A 425 -10.27 -18.41 -7.12
C GLY A 425 -9.52 -17.56 -6.11
N ALA A 426 -8.25 -17.25 -6.38
CA ALA A 426 -7.46 -16.35 -5.53
C ALA A 426 -8.03 -14.92 -5.53
N ALA A 427 -8.45 -14.42 -6.70
CA ALA A 427 -9.12 -13.12 -6.81
C ALA A 427 -10.44 -13.12 -6.02
N PHE A 428 -11.26 -14.16 -6.14
CA PHE A 428 -12.51 -14.32 -5.40
C PHE A 428 -12.27 -14.45 -3.88
N ALA A 429 -11.23 -15.16 -3.46
CA ALA A 429 -10.82 -15.27 -2.05
C ALA A 429 -10.47 -13.91 -1.45
N THR A 430 -9.74 -13.09 -2.22
CA THR A 430 -9.39 -11.72 -1.82
C THR A 430 -10.63 -10.83 -1.71
N VAL A 431 -11.57 -10.90 -2.66
CA VAL A 431 -12.86 -10.18 -2.60
C VAL A 431 -13.65 -10.60 -1.36
N SER A 432 -13.79 -11.91 -1.13
CA SER A 432 -14.52 -12.46 0.02
C SER A 432 -13.92 -12.00 1.35
N SER A 433 -12.59 -12.01 1.47
CA SER A 433 -11.87 -11.50 2.63
C SER A 433 -12.20 -10.03 2.90
N ASN A 434 -12.16 -9.17 1.87
CA ASN A 434 -12.46 -7.75 1.99
C ASN A 434 -13.91 -7.48 2.38
N ILE A 435 -14.85 -8.26 1.85
CA ILE A 435 -16.29 -8.18 2.23
C ILE A 435 -16.46 -8.52 3.71
N VAL A 436 -15.86 -9.62 4.16
CA VAL A 436 -15.95 -10.06 5.57
C VAL A 436 -15.33 -9.04 6.51
N MET A 437 -14.15 -8.50 6.17
CA MET A 437 -13.51 -7.43 6.94
C MET A 437 -14.43 -6.21 7.07
N PHE A 438 -15.05 -5.78 5.96
CA PHE A 438 -16.00 -4.66 5.97
C PHE A 438 -17.24 -4.96 6.82
N VAL A 439 -17.84 -6.15 6.68
CA VAL A 439 -19.03 -6.55 7.41
C VAL A 439 -18.77 -6.58 8.91
N ILE A 440 -17.67 -7.20 9.36
CA ILE A 440 -17.30 -7.27 10.77
C ILE A 440 -17.10 -5.85 11.32
N SER A 441 -16.23 -5.05 10.69
CA SER A 441 -15.95 -3.69 11.14
C SER A 441 -17.22 -2.82 11.15
N GLY A 442 -18.07 -2.95 10.14
CA GLY A 442 -19.32 -2.21 9.99
C GLY A 442 -20.39 -2.58 11.03
N MET A 443 -20.53 -3.87 11.36
CA MET A 443 -21.43 -4.32 12.44
C MET A 443 -21.04 -3.74 13.80
N PHE A 444 -19.75 -3.75 14.10
CA PHE A 444 -19.27 -3.15 15.34
C PHE A 444 -19.39 -1.64 15.34
N LEU A 445 -19.13 -0.95 14.21
CA LEU A 445 -19.29 0.49 14.13
C LEU A 445 -20.71 0.94 14.46
N LYS A 446 -21.73 0.22 13.98
CA LYS A 446 -23.15 0.51 14.27
C LYS A 446 -23.47 0.52 15.76
N LYS A 447 -22.71 -0.22 16.61
CA LYS A 447 -22.89 -0.23 18.06
C LYS A 447 -22.40 1.07 18.74
N PHE A 448 -21.44 1.77 18.12
CA PHE A 448 -20.83 2.96 18.70
C PHE A 448 -21.36 4.27 18.12
N ILE A 449 -21.67 4.29 16.83
CA ILE A 449 -22.14 5.50 16.15
C ILE A 449 -23.30 5.12 15.22
N LYS A 450 -24.43 5.79 15.39
CA LYS A 450 -25.56 5.71 14.46
C LYS A 450 -25.26 6.57 13.23
N VAL A 451 -24.60 6.00 12.22
CA VAL A 451 -24.40 6.67 10.94
C VAL A 451 -25.50 6.20 9.98
N GLY A 452 -26.49 7.04 9.76
CA GLY A 452 -27.57 6.77 8.80
C GLY A 452 -27.20 7.24 7.41
N ILE A 453 -26.76 6.33 6.52
CA ILE A 453 -26.76 6.61 5.09
C ILE A 453 -28.18 6.37 4.59
N GLN A 454 -28.79 7.39 3.98
CA GLN A 454 -30.15 7.26 3.45
C GLN A 454 -30.14 6.34 2.23
N LYS A 455 -31.03 5.35 2.17
CA LYS A 455 -31.20 4.44 1.03
C LYS A 455 -31.34 5.21 -0.30
N ARG A 456 -32.02 6.35 -0.29
CA ARG A 456 -32.20 7.24 -1.45
C ARG A 456 -30.85 7.71 -2.02
N GLN A 457 -29.84 7.98 -1.19
CA GLN A 457 -28.51 8.43 -1.65
C GLN A 457 -27.75 7.28 -2.33
N ILE A 458 -27.83 6.07 -1.78
CA ILE A 458 -27.22 4.87 -2.39
C ILE A 458 -27.88 4.59 -3.73
N ILE A 459 -29.21 4.61 -3.80
CA ILE A 459 -29.97 4.40 -5.05
C ILE A 459 -29.55 5.42 -6.11
N LYS A 460 -29.41 6.71 -5.77
CA LYS A 460 -28.94 7.74 -6.70
C LYS A 460 -27.54 7.43 -7.25
N ILE A 461 -26.59 7.02 -6.39
CA ILE A 461 -25.24 6.64 -6.82
C ILE A 461 -25.29 5.43 -7.77
N VAL A 462 -26.09 4.42 -7.45
CA VAL A 462 -26.25 3.24 -8.32
C VAL A 462 -26.87 3.62 -9.65
N LEU A 463 -27.94 4.42 -9.67
CA LEU A 463 -28.59 4.89 -10.91
C LEU A 463 -27.62 5.72 -11.76
N ALA A 464 -26.88 6.67 -11.16
CA ALA A 464 -25.88 7.44 -11.87
C ALA A 464 -24.78 6.54 -12.46
N THR A 465 -24.35 5.51 -11.72
CA THR A 465 -23.35 4.54 -12.22
C THR A 465 -23.90 3.71 -13.37
N VAL A 466 -25.17 3.27 -13.31
CA VAL A 466 -25.82 2.54 -14.40
C VAL A 466 -25.95 3.40 -15.65
N MET A 467 -26.37 4.66 -15.51
CA MET A 467 -26.43 5.62 -16.61
C MET A 467 -25.03 5.85 -17.21
N MET A 468 -24.03 6.08 -16.37
CA MET A 468 -22.63 6.18 -16.81
C MET A 468 -22.22 4.94 -17.61
N ALA A 469 -22.50 3.74 -17.11
CA ALA A 469 -22.12 2.48 -17.74
C ALA A 469 -22.77 2.34 -19.15
N ILE A 470 -24.07 2.56 -19.25
CA ILE A 470 -24.81 2.47 -20.52
C ILE A 470 -24.28 3.49 -21.54
N CYS A 471 -24.17 4.74 -21.14
CA CYS A 471 -23.69 5.80 -22.04
C CYS A 471 -22.23 5.55 -22.47
N THR A 472 -21.37 5.09 -21.55
CA THR A 472 -19.97 4.82 -21.88
C THR A 472 -19.81 3.64 -22.84
N ILE A 473 -20.59 2.57 -22.67
CA ILE A 473 -20.62 1.43 -23.60
C ILE A 473 -21.09 1.89 -24.98
N PHE A 474 -22.16 2.70 -25.03
CA PHE A 474 -22.66 3.23 -26.30
C PHE A 474 -21.62 4.10 -27.00
N ILE A 475 -20.98 5.02 -26.29
CA ILE A 475 -19.92 5.88 -26.83
C ILE A 475 -18.75 5.02 -27.30
N TYR A 476 -18.28 4.08 -26.48
CA TYR A 476 -17.16 3.20 -26.84
C TYR A 476 -17.44 2.44 -28.12
N ASN A 477 -18.59 1.78 -28.24
CA ASN A 477 -18.95 1.03 -29.43
C ASN A 477 -19.15 1.91 -30.68
N SER A 478 -19.70 3.12 -30.51
CA SER A 478 -19.90 4.04 -31.64
C SER A 478 -18.59 4.59 -32.18
N PHE A 479 -17.62 4.87 -31.33
CA PHE A 479 -16.32 5.41 -31.76
C PHE A 479 -15.33 4.33 -32.17
N LEU A 480 -15.53 3.06 -31.78
CA LEU A 480 -14.64 1.94 -32.10
C LEU A 480 -14.48 1.72 -33.62
N CYS A 481 -15.52 2.06 -34.39
CA CYS A 481 -15.52 1.96 -35.85
C CYS A 481 -14.80 3.13 -36.53
N ILE A 482 -14.52 4.23 -35.82
CA ILE A 482 -14.05 5.48 -36.43
C ILE A 482 -12.61 5.81 -36.00
N ILE A 483 -12.23 5.42 -34.78
CA ILE A 483 -10.97 5.83 -34.14
C ILE A 483 -10.24 4.58 -33.61
N SER A 484 -8.92 4.65 -33.44
CA SER A 484 -8.14 3.56 -32.84
C SER A 484 -8.67 3.19 -31.47
N SER A 485 -8.64 1.90 -31.13
CA SER A 485 -9.16 1.37 -29.84
C SER A 485 -8.57 2.07 -28.62
N LYS A 486 -7.31 2.50 -28.67
CA LYS A 486 -6.62 3.24 -27.60
C LYS A 486 -7.18 4.64 -27.35
N LEU A 487 -7.46 5.39 -28.43
CA LEU A 487 -8.07 6.71 -28.31
C LEU A 487 -9.54 6.59 -27.90
N CYS A 488 -10.23 5.58 -28.40
CA CYS A 488 -11.62 5.32 -28.07
C CYS A 488 -11.82 5.08 -26.57
N ILE A 489 -10.96 4.25 -25.92
CA ILE A 489 -11.09 4.00 -24.47
C ILE A 489 -10.76 5.25 -23.63
N ILE A 490 -9.78 6.08 -24.04
CA ILE A 490 -9.45 7.32 -23.35
C ILE A 490 -10.65 8.28 -23.40
N LEU A 491 -11.24 8.47 -24.57
CA LEU A 491 -12.44 9.30 -24.73
C LEU A 491 -13.60 8.74 -23.93
N ALA A 492 -13.86 7.42 -24.00
CA ALA A 492 -14.92 6.78 -23.25
C ALA A 492 -14.75 6.99 -21.72
N LEU A 493 -13.53 6.89 -21.19
CA LEU A 493 -13.26 7.14 -19.77
C LEU A 493 -13.47 8.62 -19.39
N VAL A 494 -13.06 9.56 -20.23
CA VAL A 494 -13.31 10.99 -19.99
C VAL A 494 -14.80 11.29 -19.99
N PHE A 495 -15.54 10.76 -20.95
CA PHE A 495 -17.00 10.89 -21.00
C PHE A 495 -17.69 10.18 -19.81
N ALA A 496 -17.19 9.03 -19.38
CA ALA A 496 -17.71 8.34 -18.18
C ALA A 496 -17.64 9.24 -16.95
N VAL A 497 -16.50 9.90 -16.72
CA VAL A 497 -16.33 10.84 -15.60
C VAL A 497 -17.28 12.04 -15.77
N ALA A 498 -17.35 12.61 -16.95
CA ALA A 498 -18.24 13.76 -17.22
C ALA A 498 -19.72 13.42 -16.98
N ILE A 499 -20.19 12.30 -17.52
CA ILE A 499 -21.59 11.85 -17.37
C ILE A 499 -21.92 11.52 -15.90
N TYR A 500 -20.94 10.95 -15.17
CA TYR A 500 -21.16 10.61 -13.77
C TYR A 500 -21.23 11.83 -12.85
N LEU A 501 -20.55 12.93 -13.18
CA LEU A 501 -20.54 14.17 -12.39
C LEU A 501 -21.77 15.06 -12.63
N VAL A 502 -22.49 14.89 -13.73
CA VAL A 502 -23.74 15.57 -14.06
C VAL A 502 -24.92 14.83 -13.43
#